data_c6da84ec93f2eef4a7492cc2b7d2e445
#
_entry.id   c6da84ec93f2eef4a7492cc2b7d2e445
#
_cell.length_a   1.000
_cell.length_b   1.000
_cell.length_c   1.000
_cell.angle_alpha   90.00
_cell.angle_beta   90.00
_cell.angle_gamma   90.00
#
_symmetry.space_group_name_H-M   'P 1'
#
loop_
_entity.id
_entity.type
_entity.pdbx_description
1 polymer ?
#
loop_
_entity_poly.entity_id
_entity_poly.type
_entity_poly.pdbx_seq_one_letter_code
_entity_poly.pdbx_strand_id
1 'polypeptide(L)'
;MKTNKLLIIAVLTVVLAACGAGSKKSNDMEKRTQVKIETTMGNIVVELYNETPKHRDNFIKLAKEGVYDSTLFHRVIKAFMIQAGDPDSKTANDTAQLGGGDVGYTVPAEFVPKFFH
;
A
#
# COMPACT_ATOMS: atom_id res chain seq x y z
N MET A 1 37.50 -3.01 -74.53
CA MET A 1 37.52 -1.81 -73.66
C MET A 1 37.14 -2.26 -72.27
N LYS A 2 37.99 -1.98 -71.32
CA LYS A 2 38.07 -2.68 -70.04
C LYS A 2 37.12 -2.05 -69.01
N THR A 3 36.17 -2.84 -68.52
CA THR A 3 35.32 -2.47 -67.41
C THR A 3 35.93 -2.98 -66.14
N ASN A 4 36.44 -2.12 -65.31
CA ASN A 4 36.90 -2.45 -63.95
C ASN A 4 35.69 -2.62 -63.02
N LYS A 5 35.43 -3.84 -62.64
CA LYS A 5 34.48 -4.14 -61.59
C LYS A 5 35.20 -3.99 -60.26
N LEU A 6 34.92 -2.88 -59.56
CA LEU A 6 35.35 -2.66 -58.21
C LEU A 6 34.42 -3.43 -57.29
N LEU A 7 34.93 -4.53 -56.72
CA LEU A 7 34.19 -5.37 -55.80
C LEU A 7 34.32 -4.74 -54.42
N ILE A 8 33.29 -4.02 -53.99
CA ILE A 8 33.20 -3.52 -52.63
C ILE A 8 32.64 -4.62 -51.75
N ILE A 9 33.52 -5.28 -51.04
CA ILE A 9 33.14 -6.23 -50.00
C ILE A 9 32.73 -5.40 -48.76
N ALA A 10 31.46 -5.22 -48.58
CA ALA A 10 30.94 -4.66 -47.34
C ALA A 10 30.98 -5.75 -46.26
N VAL A 11 31.97 -5.68 -45.41
CA VAL A 11 32.03 -6.52 -44.22
C VAL A 11 31.01 -5.93 -43.22
N LEU A 12 29.86 -6.55 -43.15
CA LEU A 12 28.83 -6.24 -42.18
C LEU A 12 29.26 -6.87 -40.83
N THR A 13 29.99 -6.14 -40.04
CA THR A 13 30.25 -6.48 -38.63
C THR A 13 28.96 -6.30 -37.83
N VAL A 14 28.25 -7.40 -37.62
CA VAL A 14 27.15 -7.45 -36.66
C VAL A 14 27.77 -7.41 -35.27
N VAL A 15 27.83 -6.23 -34.66
CA VAL A 15 28.13 -6.09 -33.24
C VAL A 15 26.84 -6.48 -32.49
N LEU A 16 26.77 -7.72 -32.01
CA LEU A 16 25.79 -8.12 -31.00
C LEU A 16 26.18 -7.40 -29.70
N ALA A 17 25.63 -6.21 -29.50
CA ALA A 17 25.55 -5.61 -28.19
C ALA A 17 24.58 -6.47 -27.35
N ALA A 18 25.12 -7.45 -26.64
CA ALA A 18 24.42 -8.11 -25.56
C ALA A 18 24.18 -7.06 -24.47
N CYS A 19 23.05 -6.35 -24.58
CA CYS A 19 22.51 -5.64 -23.45
C CYS A 19 22.13 -6.67 -22.38
N GLY A 20 23.10 -6.99 -21.54
CA GLY A 20 22.82 -7.59 -20.27
C GLY A 20 21.88 -6.65 -19.52
N ALA A 21 20.59 -6.97 -19.55
CA ALA A 21 19.62 -6.39 -18.64
C ALA A 21 19.99 -6.90 -17.24
N GLY A 22 21.01 -6.27 -16.66
CA GLY A 22 21.26 -6.32 -15.24
C GLY A 22 20.01 -5.71 -14.60
N SER A 23 19.12 -6.59 -14.14
CA SER A 23 18.08 -6.23 -13.23
C SER A 23 18.77 -5.58 -12.05
N LYS A 24 18.88 -4.26 -12.06
CA LYS A 24 19.15 -3.49 -10.86
C LYS A 24 17.97 -3.78 -9.94
N LYS A 25 18.20 -4.73 -9.05
CA LYS A 25 17.40 -4.87 -7.85
C LYS A 25 17.61 -3.55 -7.10
N SER A 26 16.79 -2.55 -7.44
CA SER A 26 16.72 -1.33 -6.68
C SER A 26 16.29 -1.78 -5.29
N ASN A 27 17.20 -1.62 -4.33
CA ASN A 27 16.87 -1.59 -2.91
C ASN A 27 16.13 -0.26 -2.61
N ASP A 28 15.21 0.13 -3.46
CA ASP A 28 14.14 0.99 -3.06
C ASP A 28 13.27 0.16 -2.12
N MET A 29 13.52 0.33 -0.83
CA MET A 29 12.50 0.03 0.16
C MET A 29 11.31 0.88 -0.28
N GLU A 30 10.36 0.23 -0.95
CA GLU A 30 9.18 0.88 -1.49
C GLU A 30 8.56 1.73 -0.38
N LYS A 31 8.51 3.04 -0.60
CA LYS A 31 8.08 3.99 0.42
C LYS A 31 6.72 3.57 0.94
N ARG A 32 6.62 3.36 2.25
CA ARG A 32 5.36 2.98 2.89
C ARG A 32 4.33 4.09 2.75
N THR A 33 3.10 3.70 2.51
CA THR A 33 1.99 4.65 2.48
C THR A 33 1.73 5.18 3.88
N GLN A 34 1.72 6.50 4.02
CA GLN A 34 1.33 7.17 5.25
C GLN A 34 -0.15 7.56 5.19
N VAL A 35 -0.83 7.38 6.30
CA VAL A 35 -2.21 7.81 6.51
C VAL A 35 -2.26 8.77 7.68
N LYS A 36 -2.87 9.93 7.47
CA LYS A 36 -3.14 10.90 8.52
C LYS A 36 -4.57 10.71 9.02
N ILE A 37 -4.73 10.46 10.30
CA ILE A 37 -6.01 10.37 11.00
C ILE A 37 -6.22 11.71 11.71
N GLU A 38 -7.17 12.49 11.25
CA GLU A 38 -7.50 13.78 11.85
C GLU A 38 -8.56 13.57 12.93
N THR A 39 -8.27 14.03 14.13
CA THR A 39 -9.19 13.90 15.26
C THR A 39 -9.40 15.24 15.95
N THR A 40 -10.44 15.35 16.76
CA THR A 40 -10.69 16.55 17.59
C THR A 40 -9.61 16.79 18.65
N MET A 41 -8.77 15.78 18.93
CA MET A 41 -7.67 15.85 19.92
C MET A 41 -6.30 16.02 19.26
N GLY A 42 -6.24 16.10 17.94
CA GLY A 42 -5.00 16.22 17.17
C GLY A 42 -4.87 15.17 16.07
N ASN A 43 -3.77 15.23 15.35
CA ASN A 43 -3.51 14.34 14.21
C ASN A 43 -2.62 13.18 14.62
N ILE A 44 -2.96 11.99 14.11
CA ILE A 44 -2.15 10.78 14.22
C ILE A 44 -1.67 10.42 12.82
N VAL A 45 -0.37 10.13 12.66
CA VAL A 45 0.17 9.65 11.39
C VAL A 45 0.64 8.22 11.58
N VAL A 46 0.17 7.32 10.73
CA VAL A 46 0.55 5.92 10.70
C VAL A 46 1.15 5.54 9.36
N GLU A 47 2.06 4.58 9.36
CA GLU A 47 2.60 3.97 8.14
C GLU A 47 2.03 2.56 7.98
N LEU A 48 1.55 2.28 6.76
CA LEU A 48 1.03 0.96 6.43
C LEU A 48 2.15 0.07 5.89
N TYR A 49 2.20 -1.17 6.36
CA TYR A 49 3.19 -2.14 5.91
C TYR A 49 2.94 -2.57 4.46
N ASN A 50 3.99 -2.54 3.63
CA ASN A 50 3.91 -3.04 2.25
C ASN A 50 3.83 -4.56 2.20
N GLU A 51 4.29 -5.22 3.24
CA GLU A 51 4.32 -6.68 3.38
C GLU A 51 2.95 -7.32 3.70
N THR A 52 1.95 -6.49 4.02
CA THR A 52 0.56 -6.91 4.20
C THR A 52 -0.36 -6.17 3.21
N PRO A 53 -0.18 -6.43 1.89
CA PRO A 53 -0.80 -5.60 0.85
C PRO A 53 -2.32 -5.65 0.86
N LYS A 54 -2.94 -6.78 1.19
CA LYS A 54 -4.40 -6.89 1.23
C LYS A 54 -5.00 -6.00 2.32
N HIS A 55 -4.42 -6.01 3.52
CA HIS A 55 -4.87 -5.15 4.62
C HIS A 55 -4.56 -3.69 4.33
N ARG A 56 -3.35 -3.38 3.82
CA ARG A 56 -2.95 -2.03 3.43
C ARG A 56 -3.92 -1.44 2.40
N ASP A 57 -4.14 -2.16 1.31
CA ASP A 57 -4.94 -1.67 0.18
C ASP A 57 -6.42 -1.55 0.56
N ASN A 58 -6.93 -2.46 1.38
CA ASN A 58 -8.28 -2.38 1.94
C ASN A 58 -8.43 -1.15 2.84
N PHE A 59 -7.46 -0.88 3.72
CA PHE A 59 -7.50 0.30 4.58
C PHE A 59 -7.50 1.59 3.74
N ILE A 60 -6.65 1.68 2.72
CA ILE A 60 -6.59 2.83 1.81
C ILE A 60 -7.90 3.00 1.04
N LYS A 61 -8.49 1.90 0.56
CA LYS A 61 -9.78 1.91 -0.13
C LYS A 61 -10.86 2.50 0.76
N LEU A 62 -11.04 1.97 1.96
CA LEU A 62 -12.05 2.41 2.91
C LEU A 62 -11.86 3.87 3.35
N ALA A 63 -10.61 4.30 3.52
CA ALA A 63 -10.28 5.69 3.80
C ALA A 63 -10.68 6.62 2.64
N LYS A 64 -10.40 6.24 1.39
CA LYS A 64 -10.81 7.01 0.20
C LYS A 64 -12.32 7.05 -0.01
N GLU A 65 -13.02 6.01 0.39
CA GLU A 65 -14.47 5.92 0.32
C GLU A 65 -15.17 6.66 1.49
N GLY A 66 -14.41 7.26 2.41
CA GLY A 66 -14.92 7.99 3.56
C GLY A 66 -15.58 7.10 4.61
N VAL A 67 -15.28 5.81 4.61
CA VAL A 67 -15.86 4.86 5.57
C VAL A 67 -15.48 5.22 7.00
N TYR A 68 -14.27 5.73 7.20
CA TYR A 68 -13.77 6.13 8.53
C TYR A 68 -14.13 7.55 8.94
N ASP A 69 -14.64 8.36 8.02
CA ASP A 69 -14.99 9.75 8.32
C ASP A 69 -16.13 9.81 9.35
N SER A 70 -15.96 10.64 10.37
CA SER A 70 -16.89 10.81 11.48
C SER A 70 -17.12 9.57 12.37
N THR A 71 -16.28 8.54 12.25
CA THR A 71 -16.30 7.42 13.21
C THR A 71 -15.71 7.84 14.56
N LEU A 72 -16.16 7.19 15.62
CA LEU A 72 -15.71 7.46 16.98
C LEU A 72 -14.60 6.51 17.42
N PHE A 73 -13.73 6.99 18.31
CA PHE A 73 -12.96 6.10 19.19
C PHE A 73 -13.89 5.56 20.25
N HIS A 74 -14.57 4.47 19.95
CA HIS A 74 -15.66 3.93 20.78
C HIS A 74 -15.17 3.12 21.97
N ARG A 75 -13.89 2.77 22.04
CA ARG A 75 -13.31 2.02 23.14
C ARG A 75 -11.90 2.54 23.46
N VAL A 76 -11.70 2.93 24.70
CA VAL A 76 -10.42 3.45 25.21
C VAL A 76 -10.06 2.71 26.50
N ILE A 77 -8.92 2.05 26.52
CA ILE A 77 -8.39 1.40 27.72
C ILE A 77 -7.04 2.00 28.05
N LYS A 78 -6.95 2.62 29.22
CA LYS A 78 -5.71 3.27 29.70
C LYS A 78 -4.54 2.31 29.70
N ALA A 79 -3.41 2.77 29.18
CA ALA A 79 -2.15 2.03 29.04
C ALA A 79 -2.25 0.74 28.21
N PHE A 80 -3.30 0.59 27.40
CA PHE A 80 -3.46 -0.56 26.51
C PHE A 80 -3.77 -0.14 25.07
N MET A 81 -4.96 0.40 24.77
CA MET A 81 -5.32 0.73 23.41
C MET A 81 -6.47 1.75 23.29
N ILE A 82 -6.59 2.32 22.10
CA ILE A 82 -7.77 3.01 21.61
C ILE A 82 -8.29 2.26 20.38
N GLN A 83 -9.61 2.18 20.21
CA GLN A 83 -10.25 1.46 19.12
C GLN A 83 -11.27 2.36 18.42
N ALA A 84 -11.20 2.38 17.10
CA ALA A 84 -12.08 3.16 16.23
C ALA A 84 -12.42 2.37 14.96
N GLY A 85 -13.15 2.99 14.03
CA GLY A 85 -13.40 2.45 12.69
C GLY A 85 -14.71 1.66 12.57
N ASP A 86 -15.53 1.63 13.60
CA ASP A 86 -16.88 1.08 13.53
C ASP A 86 -17.81 2.01 12.72
N PRO A 87 -18.33 1.58 11.55
CA PRO A 87 -19.20 2.41 10.72
C PRO A 87 -20.48 2.86 11.43
N ASP A 88 -20.99 2.03 12.34
CA ASP A 88 -22.22 2.32 13.09
C ASP A 88 -22.03 3.48 14.09
N SER A 89 -20.77 3.77 14.43
CA SER A 89 -20.46 4.88 15.35
C SER A 89 -20.75 6.26 14.77
N LYS A 90 -20.88 6.40 13.45
CA LYS A 90 -21.15 7.70 12.80
C LYS A 90 -22.46 8.35 13.24
N THR A 91 -23.45 7.54 13.53
CA THR A 91 -24.81 7.97 13.88
C THR A 91 -25.26 7.46 15.25
N ALA A 92 -24.29 6.99 16.05
CA ALA A 92 -24.58 6.41 17.35
C ALA A 92 -25.08 7.44 18.34
N ASN A 93 -26.04 7.05 19.16
CA ASN A 93 -26.45 7.82 20.34
C ASN A 93 -25.62 7.38 21.56
N ASP A 94 -25.78 8.09 22.66
CA ASP A 94 -24.99 7.89 23.89
C ASP A 94 -25.16 6.51 24.54
N THR A 95 -26.19 5.75 24.15
CA THR A 95 -26.48 4.41 24.70
C THR A 95 -26.17 3.28 23.75
N ALA A 96 -25.68 3.60 22.53
CA ALA A 96 -25.40 2.60 21.51
C ALA A 96 -24.23 1.71 21.93
N GLN A 97 -24.40 0.40 21.73
CA GLN A 97 -23.29 -0.55 21.85
C GLN A 97 -22.52 -0.56 20.52
N LEU A 98 -21.25 -0.20 20.58
CA LEU A 98 -20.38 -0.11 19.42
C LEU A 98 -19.29 -1.18 19.43
N GLY A 99 -18.66 -1.36 18.28
CA GLY A 99 -17.59 -2.34 18.08
C GLY A 99 -18.02 -3.60 17.34
N GLY A 100 -19.30 -3.69 16.94
CA GLY A 100 -19.85 -4.80 16.15
C GLY A 100 -20.15 -4.45 14.69
N GLY A 101 -20.04 -3.18 14.32
CA GLY A 101 -20.25 -2.76 12.93
C GLY A 101 -19.13 -3.28 12.00
N ASP A 102 -19.50 -3.60 10.77
CA ASP A 102 -18.56 -4.07 9.75
C ASP A 102 -18.86 -3.46 8.37
N VAL A 103 -18.02 -3.77 7.41
CA VAL A 103 -18.14 -3.30 6.02
C VAL A 103 -18.74 -4.36 5.09
N GLY A 104 -19.29 -5.45 5.63
CA GLY A 104 -19.93 -6.52 4.90
C GLY A 104 -18.99 -7.57 4.30
N TYR A 105 -17.70 -7.53 4.62
CA TYR A 105 -16.72 -8.53 4.20
C TYR A 105 -15.51 -8.59 5.14
N THR A 106 -14.72 -9.65 5.00
CA THR A 106 -13.48 -9.84 5.74
C THR A 106 -12.28 -9.90 4.79
N VAL A 107 -11.11 -9.47 5.27
CA VAL A 107 -9.85 -9.58 4.56
C VAL A 107 -9.11 -10.82 5.09
N PRO A 108 -8.66 -11.75 4.21
CA PRO A 108 -7.89 -12.91 4.62
C PRO A 108 -6.61 -12.50 5.36
N ALA A 109 -6.28 -13.22 6.43
CA ALA A 109 -5.11 -12.94 7.27
C ALA A 109 -3.81 -12.93 6.46
N GLU A 110 -2.90 -12.02 6.81
CA GLU A 110 -1.56 -11.89 6.24
C GLU A 110 -0.55 -11.91 7.40
N PHE A 111 -0.07 -13.11 7.75
CA PHE A 111 0.92 -13.26 8.80
C PHE A 111 2.33 -13.02 8.26
N VAL A 112 3.04 -12.08 8.85
CA VAL A 112 4.43 -11.77 8.53
C VAL A 112 5.29 -12.02 9.76
N PRO A 113 6.19 -13.03 9.75
CA PRO A 113 6.92 -13.48 10.95
C PRO A 113 7.78 -12.40 11.64
N LYS A 114 8.17 -11.35 10.90
CA LYS A 114 8.97 -10.24 11.46
C LYS A 114 8.14 -9.17 12.19
N PHE A 115 6.82 -9.22 12.09
CA PHE A 115 5.93 -8.30 12.78
C PHE A 115 5.29 -8.99 13.98
N PHE A 116 5.69 -8.55 15.17
CA PHE A 116 5.15 -9.02 16.43
C PHE A 116 4.32 -7.89 17.08
N HIS A 117 3.30 -8.28 17.76
CA HIS A 117 2.45 -7.38 18.56
C HIS A 117 2.63 -7.68 20.05
#